data_e9af6ac7a3092563c39325f209c47bc1
#
_entry.id   e9af6ac7a3092563c39325f209c47bc1
#
_cell.length_a   1.000
_cell.length_b   1.000
_cell.length_c   1.000
_cell.angle_alpha   90.00
_cell.angle_beta   90.00
_cell.angle_gamma   90.00
#
_symmetry.space_group_name_H-M   'P 1'
#
loop_
_entity.id
_entity.type
_entity.pdbx_description
1 polymer ?
#
loop_
_entity_poly.entity_id
_entity_poly.type
_entity_poly.pdbx_seq_one_letter_code
_entity_poly.pdbx_strand_id
1 'polypeptide(L)'
;MFGTFLMALTLHASAETDATPNVDTPAIHIPFEEYDLDNGLHVILSEDHSVPFVQVNIWYRVGAKDEVEGRSGFAHLFEHLMFQGSANMDGEYFEPLQRIGARINGTTNMDRTNYFEGVPSEQLPLALWLESDRMGFLLPALTQEKLDNQKLVVRNERRQSYENRPYGMTWWWLFENMYPPGHPYHIPTIGKHEDIDAANLEDVKDFFKQWYVPNNASLSVTGDFEPSEAKALIEKYFGDLPRGPQPEPVLNVDPVVLTEEKVIRKTDDVPHHKVWIAWHSPALYQPGDAELDTLSNALSAGKESRLYRKLVEENQLAQDVSAYQVSFLLSSFYVVEATAAEGQSPDSVVAAIDEVMATVKENGITDEELALAKTTWEASFFRGMQTISRKGNQLNQYYIHTGETDYIAKDLARFMNVTTEGVHQAAKKLGKGRLVLHIGPDSTEGDKQ
;
A
#
# COMPACT_ATOMS: atom_id res chain seq x y z
N MET A 1 -66.15 -13.17 4.36
CA MET A 1 -65.74 -12.20 3.35
C MET A 1 -65.07 -11.04 4.03
N PHE A 2 -63.81 -11.09 4.21
CA PHE A 2 -62.97 -9.94 4.57
C PHE A 2 -61.59 -10.19 3.97
N GLY A 3 -61.27 -9.44 2.91
CA GLY A 3 -60.01 -9.49 2.24
C GLY A 3 -59.02 -8.54 2.94
N THR A 4 -57.87 -9.05 3.34
CA THR A 4 -56.79 -8.27 3.88
C THR A 4 -55.82 -7.88 2.77
N PHE A 5 -55.79 -6.60 2.49
CA PHE A 5 -54.78 -5.99 1.57
C PHE A 5 -53.44 -5.86 2.31
N LEU A 6 -52.42 -6.56 1.82
CA LEU A 6 -51.04 -6.37 2.25
C LEU A 6 -50.43 -5.27 1.38
N MET A 7 -50.14 -4.13 1.97
CA MET A 7 -49.47 -2.99 1.35
C MET A 7 -47.96 -3.20 1.55
N ALA A 8 -47.27 -3.52 0.44
CA ALA A 8 -45.81 -3.59 0.42
C ALA A 8 -45.23 -2.17 0.40
N LEU A 9 -44.54 -1.78 1.47
CA LEU A 9 -43.71 -0.58 1.51
C LEU A 9 -42.38 -0.87 0.80
N THR A 10 -42.21 -0.30 -0.36
CA THR A 10 -40.89 -0.19 -1.00
C THR A 10 -40.14 0.97 -0.37
N LEU A 11 -39.13 0.66 0.42
CA LEU A 11 -38.11 1.65 0.83
C LEU A 11 -37.22 1.95 -0.39
N HIS A 12 -37.37 3.15 -0.91
CA HIS A 12 -36.38 3.74 -1.81
C HIS A 12 -35.25 4.31 -0.93
N ALA A 13 -34.09 3.66 -0.95
CA ALA A 13 -32.86 4.27 -0.48
C ALA A 13 -32.30 5.14 -1.62
N SER A 14 -32.60 6.43 -1.58
CA SER A 14 -31.95 7.44 -2.40
C SER A 14 -30.86 8.09 -1.54
N ALA A 15 -29.61 7.79 -1.85
CA ALA A 15 -28.48 8.57 -1.42
C ALA A 15 -27.40 8.53 -2.48
N GLU A 16 -27.68 9.16 -3.59
CA GLU A 16 -26.63 9.66 -4.48
C GLU A 16 -26.56 11.17 -4.28
N THR A 17 -25.62 11.64 -3.47
CA THR A 17 -25.13 13.01 -3.60
C THR A 17 -23.96 12.95 -4.57
N ASP A 18 -24.27 13.06 -5.86
CA ASP A 18 -23.33 13.41 -6.90
C ASP A 18 -22.75 14.80 -6.53
N ALA A 19 -21.61 14.82 -5.87
CA ALA A 19 -20.82 16.04 -5.69
C ALA A 19 -20.16 16.35 -7.05
N THR A 20 -20.85 17.05 -7.91
CA THR A 20 -20.24 17.62 -9.11
C THR A 20 -19.05 18.48 -8.70
N PRO A 21 -17.86 18.30 -9.31
CA PRO A 21 -16.68 19.08 -8.99
C PRO A 21 -16.94 20.55 -9.33
N ASN A 22 -16.79 21.41 -8.32
CA ASN A 22 -17.06 22.85 -8.43
C ASN A 22 -15.78 23.68 -8.67
N VAL A 23 -14.75 23.06 -9.23
CA VAL A 23 -13.49 23.71 -9.62
C VAL A 23 -13.23 23.34 -11.08
N ASP A 24 -12.86 24.32 -11.91
CA ASP A 24 -12.24 24.10 -13.22
C ASP A 24 -10.90 23.35 -13.05
N THR A 25 -10.97 22.13 -12.60
CA THR A 25 -9.81 21.25 -12.55
C THR A 25 -9.48 20.87 -13.99
N PRO A 26 -8.26 21.06 -14.47
CA PRO A 26 -7.87 20.61 -15.80
C PRO A 26 -8.31 19.15 -15.95
N ALA A 27 -8.96 18.81 -17.05
CA ALA A 27 -9.34 17.43 -17.31
C ALA A 27 -8.04 16.60 -17.45
N ILE A 28 -7.60 16.04 -16.32
CA ILE A 28 -6.45 15.14 -16.31
C ILE A 28 -6.93 13.77 -16.76
N HIS A 29 -6.26 13.23 -17.75
CA HIS A 29 -6.53 11.91 -18.30
C HIS A 29 -5.19 11.27 -18.68
N ILE A 30 -5.00 10.02 -18.33
CA ILE A 30 -3.93 9.19 -18.87
C ILE A 30 -4.55 8.44 -20.06
N PRO A 31 -4.12 8.68 -21.30
CA PRO A 31 -4.66 7.92 -22.43
C PRO A 31 -4.37 6.43 -22.26
N PHE A 32 -5.38 5.59 -22.37
CA PHE A 32 -5.25 4.14 -22.34
C PHE A 32 -6.37 3.47 -23.12
N GLU A 33 -6.12 2.21 -23.45
CA GLU A 33 -7.15 1.25 -23.90
C GLU A 33 -7.21 0.12 -22.87
N GLU A 34 -8.39 -0.43 -22.61
CA GLU A 34 -8.54 -1.58 -21.72
C GLU A 34 -9.45 -2.63 -22.32
N TYR A 35 -9.20 -3.89 -21.98
CA TYR A 35 -10.01 -5.04 -22.37
C TYR A 35 -9.73 -6.24 -21.47
N ASP A 36 -10.63 -7.21 -21.49
CA ASP A 36 -10.43 -8.48 -20.81
C ASP A 36 -10.17 -9.60 -21.83
N LEU A 37 -9.22 -10.49 -21.50
CA LEU A 37 -9.08 -11.77 -22.22
C LEU A 37 -10.20 -12.74 -21.79
N ASP A 38 -10.48 -13.75 -22.62
CA ASP A 38 -11.49 -14.78 -22.34
C ASP A 38 -11.25 -15.50 -21.00
N ASN A 39 -10.01 -15.63 -20.58
CA ASN A 39 -9.64 -16.21 -19.29
C ASN A 39 -9.80 -15.25 -18.09
N GLY A 40 -10.19 -13.99 -18.34
CA GLY A 40 -10.49 -12.98 -17.35
C GLY A 40 -9.29 -12.15 -16.90
N LEU A 41 -8.14 -12.21 -17.58
CA LEU A 41 -7.05 -11.27 -17.35
C LEU A 41 -7.48 -9.88 -17.85
N HIS A 42 -7.46 -8.90 -16.97
CA HIS A 42 -7.68 -7.50 -17.33
C HIS A 42 -6.42 -6.89 -17.91
N VAL A 43 -6.51 -6.21 -19.03
CA VAL A 43 -5.38 -5.60 -19.74
C VAL A 43 -5.59 -4.12 -19.93
N ILE A 44 -4.55 -3.34 -19.60
CA ILE A 44 -4.50 -1.88 -19.73
C ILE A 44 -3.29 -1.52 -20.59
N LEU A 45 -3.49 -0.82 -21.69
CA LEU A 45 -2.47 -0.37 -22.62
C LEU A 45 -2.41 1.15 -22.62
N SER A 46 -1.26 1.74 -22.30
CA SER A 46 -1.06 3.20 -22.34
C SER A 46 0.20 3.53 -23.14
N GLU A 47 -0.01 3.97 -24.36
CA GLU A 47 1.03 4.32 -25.32
C GLU A 47 1.71 5.65 -24.95
N ASP A 48 3.05 5.66 -24.93
CA ASP A 48 3.87 6.85 -24.63
C ASP A 48 5.25 6.73 -25.30
N HIS A 49 5.45 7.38 -26.43
CA HIS A 49 6.69 7.35 -27.21
C HIS A 49 7.75 8.35 -26.75
N SER A 50 7.63 8.89 -25.54
CA SER A 50 8.58 9.89 -25.03
C SER A 50 9.98 9.33 -24.77
N VAL A 51 10.09 8.03 -24.53
CA VAL A 51 11.35 7.30 -24.33
C VAL A 51 11.25 5.91 -24.97
N PRO A 52 12.33 5.32 -25.52
CA PRO A 52 12.31 4.00 -26.16
C PRO A 52 12.32 2.86 -25.12
N PHE A 53 11.38 2.89 -24.19
CA PHE A 53 11.21 1.93 -23.13
C PHE A 53 9.73 1.59 -22.93
N VAL A 54 9.50 0.37 -22.50
CA VAL A 54 8.18 -0.11 -22.12
C VAL A 54 8.22 -0.65 -20.69
N GLN A 55 7.19 -0.36 -19.92
CA GLN A 55 6.95 -0.91 -18.60
C GLN A 55 5.84 -1.94 -18.69
N VAL A 56 6.13 -3.18 -18.31
CA VAL A 56 5.14 -4.22 -18.03
C VAL A 56 4.95 -4.27 -16.51
N ASN A 57 3.70 -4.31 -16.03
CA ASN A 57 3.41 -4.38 -14.60
C ASN A 57 2.13 -5.20 -14.39
N ILE A 58 2.27 -6.33 -13.73
CA ILE A 58 1.15 -7.21 -13.42
C ILE A 58 0.83 -7.14 -11.92
N TRP A 59 -0.43 -6.89 -11.60
CA TRP A 59 -0.97 -6.86 -10.24
C TRP A 59 -1.87 -8.04 -9.99
N TYR A 60 -1.69 -8.68 -8.84
CA TYR A 60 -2.56 -9.73 -8.31
C TYR A 60 -3.33 -9.20 -7.10
N ARG A 61 -4.64 -9.45 -7.05
CA ARG A 61 -5.50 -9.07 -5.90
C ARG A 61 -5.29 -10.04 -4.75
N VAL A 62 -4.07 -10.10 -4.24
CA VAL A 62 -3.68 -10.90 -3.08
C VAL A 62 -2.54 -10.20 -2.35
N GLY A 63 -2.70 -10.01 -1.06
CA GLY A 63 -1.70 -9.46 -0.15
C GLY A 63 -1.73 -10.19 1.19
N ALA A 64 -1.06 -9.64 2.20
CA ALA A 64 -1.01 -10.26 3.52
C ALA A 64 -2.40 -10.42 4.16
N LYS A 65 -3.38 -9.55 3.82
CA LYS A 65 -4.76 -9.66 4.33
C LYS A 65 -5.49 -10.94 3.91
N ASP A 66 -5.05 -11.58 2.85
CA ASP A 66 -5.70 -12.76 2.26
C ASP A 66 -5.07 -14.07 2.75
N GLU A 67 -4.09 -13.97 3.66
CA GLU A 67 -3.42 -15.11 4.29
C GLU A 67 -4.31 -15.74 5.37
N VAL A 68 -4.22 -17.06 5.51
CA VAL A 68 -4.95 -17.77 6.54
C VAL A 68 -4.13 -17.86 7.82
N GLU A 69 -4.80 -18.08 8.96
CA GLU A 69 -4.14 -18.24 10.26
C GLU A 69 -3.08 -19.36 10.21
N GLY A 70 -1.90 -19.09 10.75
CA GLY A 70 -0.74 -19.98 10.73
C GLY A 70 -0.01 -20.02 9.39
N ARG A 71 -0.29 -19.10 8.48
CA ARG A 71 0.35 -18.96 7.16
C ARG A 71 0.73 -17.49 6.87
N SER A 72 1.09 -16.73 7.90
CA SER A 72 1.51 -15.33 7.71
C SER A 72 2.84 -15.26 6.95
N GLY A 73 2.97 -14.27 6.05
CA GLY A 73 4.13 -14.07 5.19
C GLY A 73 4.07 -14.86 3.87
N PHE A 74 2.97 -15.55 3.58
CA PHE A 74 2.83 -16.35 2.35
C PHE A 74 2.81 -15.48 1.10
N ALA A 75 2.10 -14.38 1.09
CA ALA A 75 2.07 -13.46 -0.05
C ALA A 75 3.48 -12.94 -0.38
N HIS A 76 4.27 -12.62 0.64
CA HIS A 76 5.66 -12.18 0.47
C HIS A 76 6.59 -13.35 0.08
N LEU A 77 6.43 -14.53 0.66
CA LEU A 77 7.17 -15.71 0.24
C LEU A 77 6.92 -16.03 -1.25
N PHE A 78 5.67 -15.83 -1.71
CA PHE A 78 5.32 -15.97 -3.11
C PHE A 78 5.98 -14.95 -4.01
N GLU A 79 6.09 -13.70 -3.57
CA GLU A 79 6.87 -12.70 -4.31
C GLU A 79 8.26 -13.24 -4.64
N HIS A 80 8.95 -13.84 -3.68
CA HIS A 80 10.27 -14.46 -3.89
C HIS A 80 10.22 -15.68 -4.79
N LEU A 81 9.26 -16.59 -4.58
CA LEU A 81 9.13 -17.82 -5.37
C LEU A 81 8.87 -17.55 -6.85
N MET A 82 8.18 -16.49 -7.18
CA MET A 82 7.87 -16.09 -8.56
C MET A 82 9.11 -15.70 -9.38
N PHE A 83 10.26 -15.53 -8.74
CA PHE A 83 11.54 -15.29 -9.41
C PHE A 83 12.40 -16.55 -9.59
N GLN A 84 11.92 -17.74 -9.17
CA GLN A 84 12.70 -18.97 -9.14
C GLN A 84 12.62 -19.83 -10.43
N GLY A 85 12.25 -19.21 -11.57
CA GLY A 85 12.11 -19.87 -12.85
C GLY A 85 10.80 -20.65 -12.98
N SER A 86 10.61 -21.27 -14.14
CA SER A 86 9.39 -21.96 -14.54
C SER A 86 9.72 -23.28 -15.23
N ALA A 87 8.69 -23.99 -15.71
CA ALA A 87 8.87 -25.20 -16.50
C ALA A 87 9.57 -24.96 -17.85
N ASN A 88 9.48 -23.73 -18.39
CA ASN A 88 10.03 -23.37 -19.70
C ASN A 88 11.30 -22.54 -19.60
N MET A 89 11.64 -22.04 -18.40
CA MET A 89 12.83 -21.26 -18.12
C MET A 89 13.53 -21.79 -16.88
N ASP A 90 14.67 -22.47 -17.09
CA ASP A 90 15.52 -22.91 -15.99
C ASP A 90 16.42 -21.75 -15.53
N GLY A 91 16.59 -21.60 -14.23
CA GLY A 91 17.37 -20.53 -13.61
C GLY A 91 16.53 -19.38 -13.05
N GLU A 92 17.21 -18.28 -12.72
CA GLU A 92 16.55 -17.12 -12.12
C GLU A 92 15.89 -16.24 -13.18
N TYR A 93 14.66 -15.78 -12.87
CA TYR A 93 13.86 -14.87 -13.69
C TYR A 93 14.62 -13.58 -14.06
N PHE A 94 15.50 -13.11 -13.19
CA PHE A 94 16.27 -11.88 -13.39
C PHE A 94 17.31 -11.97 -14.51
N GLU A 95 17.86 -13.17 -14.78
CA GLU A 95 19.04 -13.31 -15.65
C GLU A 95 18.82 -12.81 -17.09
N PRO A 96 17.77 -13.22 -17.83
CA PRO A 96 17.54 -12.75 -19.19
C PRO A 96 17.25 -11.25 -19.25
N LEU A 97 16.59 -10.70 -18.24
CA LEU A 97 16.21 -9.30 -18.18
C LEU A 97 17.40 -8.39 -17.79
N GLN A 98 18.25 -8.83 -16.86
CA GLN A 98 19.46 -8.09 -16.51
C GLN A 98 20.44 -7.96 -17.70
N ARG A 99 20.53 -8.98 -18.55
CA ARG A 99 21.37 -8.95 -19.75
C ARG A 99 21.01 -7.85 -20.75
N ILE A 100 19.75 -7.43 -20.76
CA ILE A 100 19.24 -6.34 -21.62
C ILE A 100 19.13 -5.00 -20.91
N GLY A 101 19.61 -4.90 -19.66
CA GLY A 101 19.58 -3.66 -18.88
C GLY A 101 18.20 -3.32 -18.30
N ALA A 102 17.32 -4.31 -18.16
CA ALA A 102 16.00 -4.11 -17.58
C ALA A 102 16.06 -3.74 -16.09
N ARG A 103 15.06 -3.00 -15.65
CA ARG A 103 14.76 -2.76 -14.22
C ARG A 103 13.61 -3.66 -13.81
N ILE A 104 13.82 -4.51 -12.82
CA ILE A 104 12.88 -5.53 -12.42
C ILE A 104 12.69 -5.47 -10.92
N ASN A 105 11.45 -5.64 -10.46
CA ASN A 105 11.16 -5.88 -9.04
C ASN A 105 9.79 -6.55 -8.85
N GLY A 106 9.57 -7.06 -7.64
CA GLY A 106 8.27 -7.41 -7.09
C GLY A 106 8.02 -6.59 -5.83
N THR A 107 6.78 -6.41 -5.45
CA THR A 107 6.40 -5.83 -4.15
C THR A 107 5.13 -6.45 -3.63
N THR A 108 5.09 -6.68 -2.32
CA THR A 108 3.91 -7.15 -1.60
C THR A 108 3.55 -6.15 -0.50
N ASN A 109 2.29 -5.84 -0.36
CA ASN A 109 1.77 -5.11 0.79
C ASN A 109 0.58 -5.85 1.43
N MET A 110 -0.16 -5.17 2.28
CA MET A 110 -1.32 -5.77 2.94
C MET A 110 -2.41 -6.19 1.96
N ASP A 111 -2.56 -5.48 0.82
CA ASP A 111 -3.72 -5.56 -0.06
C ASP A 111 -3.46 -6.21 -1.43
N ARG A 112 -2.20 -6.22 -1.89
CA ARG A 112 -1.84 -6.67 -3.24
C ARG A 112 -0.40 -7.15 -3.33
N THR A 113 -0.10 -7.94 -4.39
CA THR A 113 1.25 -8.28 -4.85
C THR A 113 1.40 -7.88 -6.32
N ASN A 114 2.53 -7.29 -6.69
CA ASN A 114 2.78 -6.97 -8.09
C ASN A 114 4.21 -7.24 -8.51
N TYR A 115 4.38 -7.43 -9.80
CA TYR A 115 5.67 -7.62 -10.44
C TYR A 115 5.76 -6.68 -11.62
N PHE A 116 6.95 -6.13 -11.84
CA PHE A 116 7.12 -5.17 -12.92
C PHE A 116 8.55 -5.17 -13.47
N GLU A 117 8.65 -4.95 -14.77
CA GLU A 117 9.89 -4.74 -15.48
C GLU A 117 9.80 -3.60 -16.48
N GLY A 118 10.83 -2.75 -16.47
CA GLY A 118 11.07 -1.73 -17.49
C GLY A 118 12.15 -2.23 -18.45
N VAL A 119 11.78 -2.40 -19.71
CA VAL A 119 12.65 -2.96 -20.76
C VAL A 119 12.74 -2.01 -21.95
N PRO A 120 13.82 -2.07 -22.78
CA PRO A 120 13.82 -1.45 -24.10
C PRO A 120 12.63 -1.91 -24.93
N SER A 121 12.05 -1.04 -25.76
CA SER A 121 10.80 -1.27 -26.50
C SER A 121 10.79 -2.59 -27.30
N GLU A 122 11.90 -2.90 -27.97
CA GLU A 122 12.04 -4.14 -28.73
C GLU A 122 12.03 -5.43 -27.88
N GLN A 123 12.14 -5.31 -26.56
CA GLN A 123 12.15 -6.42 -25.63
C GLN A 123 10.78 -6.68 -24.97
N LEU A 124 9.73 -5.95 -25.38
CA LEU A 124 8.37 -6.20 -24.93
C LEU A 124 7.94 -7.67 -25.08
N PRO A 125 8.24 -8.39 -26.17
CA PRO A 125 7.90 -9.81 -26.30
C PRO A 125 8.56 -10.69 -25.22
N LEU A 126 9.79 -10.38 -24.81
CA LEU A 126 10.48 -11.11 -23.76
C LEU A 126 9.82 -10.88 -22.40
N ALA A 127 9.51 -9.63 -22.05
CA ALA A 127 8.85 -9.28 -20.80
C ALA A 127 7.47 -9.95 -20.68
N LEU A 128 6.62 -9.84 -21.69
CA LEU A 128 5.31 -10.47 -21.71
C LEU A 128 5.38 -11.99 -21.66
N TRP A 129 6.35 -12.60 -22.35
CA TRP A 129 6.57 -14.04 -22.29
C TRP A 129 6.93 -14.49 -20.87
N LEU A 130 7.89 -13.81 -20.22
CA LEU A 130 8.30 -14.15 -18.86
C LEU A 130 7.17 -14.02 -17.84
N GLU A 131 6.36 -12.96 -17.94
CA GLU A 131 5.19 -12.77 -17.08
C GLU A 131 4.16 -13.87 -17.25
N SER A 132 3.83 -14.21 -18.50
CA SER A 132 2.87 -15.29 -18.79
C SER A 132 3.40 -16.65 -18.37
N ASP A 133 4.70 -16.88 -18.55
CA ASP A 133 5.35 -18.15 -18.24
C ASP A 133 5.36 -18.42 -16.74
N ARG A 134 5.70 -17.44 -15.90
CA ARG A 134 5.60 -17.63 -14.45
C ARG A 134 4.15 -17.77 -13.96
N MET A 135 3.19 -17.06 -14.58
CA MET A 135 1.77 -17.23 -14.23
C MET A 135 1.26 -18.64 -14.57
N GLY A 136 1.63 -19.19 -15.71
CA GLY A 136 1.13 -20.49 -16.18
C GLY A 136 1.96 -21.69 -15.77
N PHE A 137 3.25 -21.54 -15.61
CA PHE A 137 4.20 -22.67 -15.59
C PHE A 137 5.18 -22.66 -14.41
N LEU A 138 4.96 -21.86 -13.37
CA LEU A 138 5.76 -21.87 -12.15
C LEU A 138 5.64 -23.20 -11.40
N LEU A 139 4.42 -23.69 -11.17
CA LEU A 139 4.16 -24.83 -10.28
C LEU A 139 4.91 -26.13 -10.67
N PRO A 140 5.01 -26.51 -11.96
CA PRO A 140 5.79 -27.69 -12.35
C PRO A 140 7.29 -27.58 -12.02
N ALA A 141 7.83 -26.37 -11.98
CA ALA A 141 9.24 -26.11 -11.69
C ALA A 141 9.52 -25.88 -10.21
N LEU A 142 8.47 -25.77 -9.39
CA LEU A 142 8.60 -25.54 -7.95
C LEU A 142 8.95 -26.82 -7.22
N THR A 143 10.16 -26.87 -6.67
CA THR A 143 10.70 -28.01 -5.91
C THR A 143 10.78 -27.70 -4.42
N GLN A 144 10.91 -28.73 -3.59
CA GLN A 144 11.14 -28.57 -2.15
C GLN A 144 12.42 -27.76 -1.88
N GLU A 145 13.47 -27.98 -2.67
CA GLU A 145 14.73 -27.26 -2.54
C GLU A 145 14.56 -25.75 -2.78
N LYS A 146 13.83 -25.36 -3.84
CA LYS A 146 13.52 -23.95 -4.12
C LYS A 146 12.71 -23.33 -2.99
N LEU A 147 11.71 -24.03 -2.48
CA LEU A 147 10.91 -23.57 -1.35
C LEU A 147 11.77 -23.36 -0.10
N ASP A 148 12.57 -24.37 0.27
CA ASP A 148 13.41 -24.29 1.47
C ASP A 148 14.45 -23.17 1.36
N ASN A 149 15.00 -22.94 0.17
CA ASN A 149 15.90 -21.81 -0.08
C ASN A 149 15.18 -20.48 0.11
N GLN A 150 13.98 -20.28 -0.46
CA GLN A 150 13.27 -19.01 -0.32
C GLN A 150 12.74 -18.78 1.11
N LYS A 151 12.38 -19.82 1.85
CA LYS A 151 12.10 -19.71 3.28
C LYS A 151 13.31 -19.15 4.05
N LEU A 152 14.52 -19.60 3.73
CA LEU A 152 15.75 -19.09 4.34
C LEU A 152 16.00 -17.62 3.94
N VAL A 153 15.76 -17.26 2.68
CA VAL A 153 15.91 -15.86 2.18
C VAL A 153 14.96 -14.95 2.94
N VAL A 154 13.66 -15.22 2.98
CA VAL A 154 12.64 -14.41 3.67
C VAL A 154 12.95 -14.30 5.17
N ARG A 155 13.37 -15.38 5.83
CA ARG A 155 13.78 -15.35 7.24
C ARG A 155 15.01 -14.49 7.48
N ASN A 156 15.99 -14.53 6.58
CA ASN A 156 17.18 -13.67 6.66
C ASN A 156 16.82 -12.20 6.41
N GLU A 157 15.93 -11.94 5.47
CA GLU A 157 15.41 -10.59 5.23
C GLU A 157 14.69 -10.04 6.48
N ARG A 158 13.84 -10.84 7.13
CA ARG A 158 13.21 -10.45 8.38
C ARG A 158 14.25 -10.09 9.45
N ARG A 159 15.31 -10.91 9.60
CA ARG A 159 16.39 -10.59 10.54
C ARG A 159 17.09 -9.28 10.19
N GLN A 160 17.42 -9.08 8.91
CA GLN A 160 18.17 -7.90 8.46
C GLN A 160 17.33 -6.61 8.45
N SER A 161 16.07 -6.68 8.02
CA SER A 161 15.22 -5.51 7.80
C SER A 161 14.36 -5.16 9.01
N TYR A 162 14.09 -6.13 9.91
CA TYR A 162 13.27 -5.93 11.09
C TYR A 162 14.07 -6.12 12.38
N GLU A 163 14.66 -7.30 12.61
CA GLU A 163 15.18 -7.66 13.94
C GLU A 163 16.55 -7.03 14.26
N ASN A 164 17.43 -6.89 13.25
CA ASN A 164 18.79 -6.36 13.41
C ASN A 164 18.94 -4.89 12.96
N ARG A 165 17.85 -4.29 12.46
CA ARG A 165 17.86 -2.89 12.03
C ARG A 165 17.41 -1.99 13.16
N PRO A 166 18.10 -0.87 13.46
CA PRO A 166 17.62 0.13 14.40
C PRO A 166 16.18 0.54 14.10
N TYR A 167 15.31 0.50 15.10
CA TYR A 167 13.86 0.72 14.98
C TYR A 167 13.14 -0.22 13.99
N GLY A 168 13.76 -1.30 13.56
CA GLY A 168 13.22 -2.16 12.50
C GLY A 168 11.91 -2.85 12.85
N MET A 169 11.69 -3.16 14.13
CA MET A 169 10.45 -3.79 14.62
C MET A 169 9.27 -2.84 14.78
N THR A 170 9.41 -1.55 14.48
CA THR A 170 8.34 -0.55 14.62
C THR A 170 7.04 -0.97 13.95
N TRP A 171 7.12 -1.33 12.67
CA TRP A 171 5.93 -1.73 11.90
C TRP A 171 5.28 -2.99 12.45
N TRP A 172 6.07 -3.95 12.93
CA TRP A 172 5.54 -5.12 13.62
C TRP A 172 4.69 -4.74 14.82
N TRP A 173 5.25 -3.90 15.71
CA TRP A 173 4.55 -3.48 16.92
C TRP A 173 3.36 -2.56 16.62
N LEU A 174 3.42 -1.73 15.57
CA LEU A 174 2.28 -0.93 15.14
C LEU A 174 1.12 -1.84 14.70
N PHE A 175 1.33 -2.74 13.75
CA PHE A 175 0.29 -3.63 13.25
C PHE A 175 -0.30 -4.53 14.35
N GLU A 176 0.55 -5.19 15.14
CA GLU A 176 0.15 -6.07 16.23
C GLU A 176 -0.72 -5.37 17.29
N ASN A 177 -0.53 -4.07 17.47
CA ASN A 177 -1.19 -3.30 18.52
C ASN A 177 -2.32 -2.39 18.03
N MET A 178 -2.33 -2.06 16.74
CA MET A 178 -3.45 -1.37 16.11
C MET A 178 -4.59 -2.34 15.76
N TYR A 179 -4.27 -3.56 15.36
CA TYR A 179 -5.25 -4.54 14.94
C TYR A 179 -5.29 -5.74 15.90
N PRO A 180 -6.48 -6.23 16.31
CA PRO A 180 -6.59 -7.37 17.21
C PRO A 180 -6.21 -8.68 16.51
N PRO A 181 -5.84 -9.74 17.26
CA PRO A 181 -5.68 -11.08 16.70
C PRO A 181 -6.92 -11.50 15.89
N GLY A 182 -6.67 -12.11 14.73
CA GLY A 182 -7.70 -12.51 13.78
C GLY A 182 -8.09 -11.41 12.78
N HIS A 183 -7.69 -10.16 12.98
CA HIS A 183 -7.86 -9.13 11.95
C HIS A 183 -6.85 -9.36 10.81
N PRO A 184 -7.25 -9.21 9.52
CA PRO A 184 -6.36 -9.45 8.38
C PRO A 184 -5.08 -8.63 8.38
N TYR A 185 -5.08 -7.47 9.03
CA TYR A 185 -3.90 -6.60 9.15
C TYR A 185 -3.13 -6.76 10.47
N HIS A 186 -3.41 -7.79 11.26
CA HIS A 186 -2.71 -7.98 12.54
C HIS A 186 -1.22 -8.28 12.39
N ILE A 187 -0.83 -9.04 11.35
CA ILE A 187 0.54 -9.42 11.06
C ILE A 187 1.03 -8.69 9.80
N PRO A 188 2.18 -8.01 9.84
CA PRO A 188 2.75 -7.37 8.64
C PRO A 188 3.23 -8.41 7.62
N THR A 189 3.40 -7.96 6.38
CA THR A 189 3.71 -8.78 5.19
C THR A 189 4.89 -9.73 5.35
N ILE A 190 5.88 -9.40 6.18
CA ILE A 190 7.05 -10.26 6.41
C ILE A 190 6.70 -11.59 7.10
N GLY A 191 5.57 -11.66 7.79
CA GLY A 191 5.08 -12.86 8.46
C GLY A 191 5.88 -13.29 9.69
N LYS A 192 5.42 -14.35 10.35
CA LYS A 192 6.10 -14.99 11.49
C LYS A 192 7.11 -16.01 11.02
N HIS A 193 8.23 -16.15 11.73
CA HIS A 193 9.20 -17.21 11.45
C HIS A 193 8.58 -18.60 11.48
N GLU A 194 7.72 -18.85 12.47
CA GLU A 194 7.04 -20.12 12.68
C GLU A 194 6.14 -20.49 11.49
N ASP A 195 5.41 -19.51 10.96
CA ASP A 195 4.48 -19.73 9.85
C ASP A 195 5.25 -19.99 8.54
N ILE A 196 6.35 -19.26 8.30
CA ILE A 196 7.24 -19.48 7.15
C ILE A 196 7.91 -20.85 7.25
N ASP A 197 8.39 -21.24 8.45
CA ASP A 197 9.01 -22.56 8.66
C ASP A 197 8.02 -23.71 8.46
N ALA A 198 6.76 -23.53 8.88
CA ALA A 198 5.70 -24.52 8.72
C ALA A 198 5.18 -24.65 7.28
N ALA A 199 5.50 -23.70 6.38
CA ALA A 199 5.09 -23.74 4.99
C ALA A 199 5.61 -25.02 4.30
N ASN A 200 4.71 -25.74 3.66
CA ASN A 200 5.04 -26.92 2.86
C ASN A 200 4.68 -26.70 1.39
N LEU A 201 5.16 -27.61 0.54
CA LEU A 201 5.01 -27.46 -0.91
C LEU A 201 3.54 -27.51 -1.37
N GLU A 202 2.68 -28.23 -0.66
CA GLU A 202 1.25 -28.34 -0.98
C GLU A 202 0.51 -27.03 -0.65
N ASP A 203 0.73 -26.49 0.56
CA ASP A 203 0.18 -25.18 0.96
C ASP A 203 0.54 -24.10 -0.07
N VAL A 204 1.81 -24.10 -0.51
CA VAL A 204 2.33 -23.15 -1.50
C VAL A 204 1.63 -23.32 -2.85
N LYS A 205 1.49 -24.56 -3.32
CA LYS A 205 0.79 -24.84 -4.59
C LYS A 205 -0.69 -24.45 -4.55
N ASP A 206 -1.34 -24.65 -3.41
CA ASP A 206 -2.77 -24.33 -3.26
C ASP A 206 -2.97 -22.80 -3.21
N PHE A 207 -2.11 -22.08 -2.51
CA PHE A 207 -2.13 -20.61 -2.52
C PHE A 207 -1.91 -20.04 -3.93
N PHE A 208 -0.96 -20.58 -4.69
CA PHE A 208 -0.74 -20.18 -6.08
C PHE A 208 -1.98 -20.39 -6.95
N LYS A 209 -2.54 -21.60 -6.94
CA LYS A 209 -3.73 -21.96 -7.74
C LYS A 209 -4.94 -21.09 -7.41
N GLN A 210 -5.05 -20.62 -6.18
CA GLN A 210 -6.14 -19.76 -5.74
C GLN A 210 -5.96 -18.31 -6.21
N TRP A 211 -4.74 -17.77 -6.11
CA TRP A 211 -4.53 -16.33 -6.19
C TRP A 211 -3.78 -15.86 -7.44
N TYR A 212 -2.83 -16.66 -7.97
CA TYR A 212 -1.98 -16.28 -9.10
C TYR A 212 -2.53 -16.78 -10.43
N VAL A 213 -3.74 -16.32 -10.75
CA VAL A 213 -4.51 -16.75 -11.91
C VAL A 213 -4.95 -15.54 -12.74
N PRO A 214 -5.19 -15.71 -14.07
CA PRO A 214 -5.52 -14.61 -14.95
C PRO A 214 -6.69 -13.74 -14.44
N ASN A 215 -7.77 -14.36 -14.01
CA ASN A 215 -8.99 -13.66 -13.55
C ASN A 215 -8.85 -12.99 -12.16
N ASN A 216 -7.69 -13.07 -11.54
CA ASN A 216 -7.32 -12.31 -10.32
C ASN A 216 -6.24 -11.28 -10.58
N ALA A 217 -5.87 -11.07 -11.84
CA ALA A 217 -4.76 -10.20 -12.21
C ALA A 217 -5.19 -9.04 -13.12
N SER A 218 -4.39 -7.99 -13.11
CA SER A 218 -4.45 -6.87 -14.04
C SER A 218 -3.06 -6.60 -14.60
N LEU A 219 -2.93 -6.60 -15.92
CA LEU A 219 -1.70 -6.36 -16.65
C LEU A 219 -1.73 -4.97 -17.26
N SER A 220 -0.82 -4.09 -16.88
CA SER A 220 -0.60 -2.83 -17.59
C SER A 220 0.68 -2.88 -18.42
N VAL A 221 0.59 -2.40 -19.65
CA VAL A 221 1.72 -2.14 -20.55
C VAL A 221 1.73 -0.65 -20.85
N THR A 222 2.83 0.03 -20.50
CA THR A 222 2.92 1.49 -20.61
C THR A 222 4.25 1.91 -21.24
N GLY A 223 4.22 2.72 -22.28
CA GLY A 223 5.43 3.22 -22.93
C GLY A 223 5.41 3.10 -24.46
N ASP A 224 6.57 2.88 -25.02
CA ASP A 224 6.81 2.91 -26.46
C ASP A 224 6.53 1.55 -27.13
N PHE A 225 5.32 1.39 -27.62
CA PHE A 225 4.86 0.18 -28.34
C PHE A 225 3.68 0.51 -29.26
N GLU A 226 3.44 -0.36 -30.24
CA GLU A 226 2.23 -0.31 -31.08
C GLU A 226 1.10 -1.15 -30.44
N PRO A 227 -0.07 -0.57 -30.13
CA PRO A 227 -1.14 -1.27 -29.43
C PRO A 227 -1.60 -2.58 -30.11
N SER A 228 -1.64 -2.60 -31.43
CA SER A 228 -2.04 -3.80 -32.19
C SER A 228 -1.03 -4.95 -32.03
N GLU A 229 0.26 -4.65 -31.95
CA GLU A 229 1.32 -5.63 -31.73
C GLU A 229 1.32 -6.12 -30.29
N ALA A 230 1.15 -5.21 -29.32
CA ALA A 230 1.03 -5.56 -27.92
C ALA A 230 -0.17 -6.49 -27.67
N LYS A 231 -1.35 -6.20 -28.23
CA LYS A 231 -2.54 -7.06 -28.15
C LYS A 231 -2.28 -8.46 -28.69
N ALA A 232 -1.63 -8.55 -29.86
CA ALA A 232 -1.30 -9.84 -30.48
C ALA A 232 -0.30 -10.66 -29.64
N LEU A 233 0.65 -10.00 -28.98
CA LEU A 233 1.61 -10.65 -28.08
C LEU A 233 0.92 -11.11 -26.78
N ILE A 234 0.06 -10.27 -26.21
CA ILE A 234 -0.68 -10.59 -24.99
C ILE A 234 -1.61 -11.77 -25.23
N GLU A 235 -2.38 -11.75 -26.32
CA GLU A 235 -3.23 -12.88 -26.72
C GLU A 235 -2.41 -14.16 -26.89
N LYS A 236 -1.28 -14.08 -27.60
CA LYS A 236 -0.39 -15.22 -27.85
C LYS A 236 0.16 -15.86 -26.57
N TYR A 237 0.54 -15.04 -25.57
CA TYR A 237 1.22 -15.53 -24.39
C TYR A 237 0.27 -15.83 -23.23
N PHE A 238 -0.79 -15.04 -23.06
CA PHE A 238 -1.71 -15.17 -21.93
C PHE A 238 -3.05 -15.83 -22.32
N GLY A 239 -3.47 -15.77 -23.61
CA GLY A 239 -4.80 -16.20 -24.03
C GLY A 239 -5.13 -17.66 -23.69
N ASP A 240 -4.18 -18.56 -23.87
CA ASP A 240 -4.35 -19.99 -23.58
C ASP A 240 -4.15 -20.37 -22.08
N LEU A 241 -3.79 -19.42 -21.21
CA LEU A 241 -3.70 -19.70 -19.78
C LEU A 241 -5.08 -19.97 -19.19
N PRO A 242 -5.25 -21.04 -18.41
CA PRO A 242 -6.55 -21.40 -17.89
C PRO A 242 -7.07 -20.35 -16.90
N ARG A 243 -8.36 -20.02 -17.00
CA ARG A 243 -9.06 -19.29 -15.96
C ARG A 243 -9.01 -20.09 -14.66
N GLY A 244 -8.59 -19.45 -13.58
CA GLY A 244 -8.57 -20.07 -12.26
C GLY A 244 -9.92 -20.03 -11.55
N PRO A 245 -9.98 -20.53 -10.30
CA PRO A 245 -11.13 -20.30 -9.44
C PRO A 245 -11.37 -18.82 -9.27
N GLN A 246 -12.61 -18.41 -8.93
CA GLN A 246 -12.87 -17.03 -8.57
C GLN A 246 -12.37 -16.81 -7.14
N PRO A 247 -11.32 -16.02 -6.92
CA PRO A 247 -10.88 -15.73 -5.57
C PRO A 247 -11.93 -14.88 -4.83
N GLU A 248 -12.05 -15.12 -3.54
CA GLU A 248 -12.89 -14.32 -2.66
C GLU A 248 -11.98 -13.51 -1.73
N PRO A 249 -11.49 -12.32 -2.16
CA PRO A 249 -10.63 -11.50 -1.32
C PRO A 249 -11.40 -10.99 -0.11
N VAL A 250 -10.70 -10.77 0.99
CA VAL A 250 -11.29 -10.10 2.14
C VAL A 250 -11.59 -8.65 1.78
N LEU A 251 -12.86 -8.31 1.69
CA LEU A 251 -13.35 -6.98 1.31
C LEU A 251 -13.97 -6.19 2.46
N ASN A 252 -14.43 -6.88 3.50
CA ASN A 252 -15.09 -6.27 4.64
C ASN A 252 -14.60 -6.89 5.95
N VAL A 253 -14.38 -6.06 6.93
CA VAL A 253 -14.06 -6.43 8.31
C VAL A 253 -14.88 -5.57 9.26
N ASP A 254 -15.09 -6.06 10.46
CA ASP A 254 -15.67 -5.23 11.51
C ASP A 254 -14.75 -4.04 11.80
N PRO A 255 -15.29 -2.82 11.93
CA PRO A 255 -14.48 -1.64 12.25
C PRO A 255 -13.68 -1.83 13.53
N VAL A 256 -12.38 -1.62 13.43
CA VAL A 256 -11.50 -1.63 14.61
C VAL A 256 -11.26 -0.21 15.07
N VAL A 257 -11.48 0.04 16.36
CA VAL A 257 -11.23 1.34 17.00
C VAL A 257 -10.61 1.10 18.36
N LEU A 258 -9.48 1.73 18.63
CA LEU A 258 -8.97 1.84 19.98
C LEU A 258 -9.87 2.81 20.76
N THR A 259 -10.42 2.38 21.88
CA THR A 259 -11.31 3.20 22.72
C THR A 259 -10.55 4.01 23.77
N GLU A 260 -9.34 3.57 24.09
CA GLU A 260 -8.45 4.17 25.09
C GLU A 260 -7.03 4.26 24.56
N GLU A 261 -6.21 5.08 25.20
CA GLU A 261 -4.80 5.15 24.92
C GLU A 261 -4.08 3.85 25.33
N LYS A 262 -3.29 3.31 24.44
CA LYS A 262 -2.40 2.17 24.69
C LYS A 262 -0.95 2.64 24.57
N VAL A 263 -0.19 2.57 25.65
CA VAL A 263 1.22 2.96 25.67
C VAL A 263 2.10 1.71 25.69
N ILE A 264 3.02 1.63 24.75
CA ILE A 264 4.01 0.55 24.64
C ILE A 264 5.41 1.15 24.65
N ARG A 265 6.27 0.58 25.48
CA ARG A 265 7.68 0.95 25.57
C ARG A 265 8.54 -0.25 25.18
N LYS A 266 9.45 -0.04 24.25
CA LYS A 266 10.40 -1.04 23.76
C LYS A 266 11.82 -0.49 23.86
N THR A 267 12.78 -1.36 24.07
CA THR A 267 14.20 -1.07 23.97
C THR A 267 14.77 -1.67 22.69
N ASP A 268 15.74 -0.99 22.11
CA ASP A 268 16.44 -1.41 20.92
C ASP A 268 17.87 -0.83 20.95
N ASP A 269 18.77 -1.39 20.16
CA ASP A 269 20.13 -0.86 19.99
C ASP A 269 20.09 0.38 19.07
N VAL A 270 19.71 1.51 19.67
CA VAL A 270 19.47 2.78 18.98
C VAL A 270 20.04 3.95 19.76
N PRO A 271 20.50 5.02 19.08
CA PRO A 271 21.12 6.16 19.75
C PRO A 271 20.11 7.12 20.41
N HIS A 272 18.87 7.17 19.94
CA HIS A 272 17.87 8.14 20.38
C HIS A 272 16.53 7.49 20.70
N HIS A 273 15.76 8.14 21.56
CA HIS A 273 14.35 7.81 21.72
C HIS A 273 13.56 8.24 20.48
N LYS A 274 12.68 7.38 20.01
CA LYS A 274 11.74 7.68 18.96
C LYS A 274 10.32 7.33 19.41
N VAL A 275 9.35 8.15 19.04
CA VAL A 275 7.94 7.95 19.39
C VAL A 275 7.10 7.87 18.13
N TRP A 276 6.08 7.00 18.15
CA TRP A 276 5.02 6.91 17.15
C TRP A 276 3.69 7.00 17.88
N ILE A 277 2.85 7.91 17.45
CA ILE A 277 1.48 8.02 17.94
C ILE A 277 0.57 7.66 16.76
N ALA A 278 -0.23 6.60 16.91
CA ALA A 278 -1.08 6.10 15.84
C ALA A 278 -2.56 6.07 16.23
N TRP A 279 -3.42 6.51 15.33
CA TRP A 279 -4.89 6.48 15.45
C TRP A 279 -5.47 5.73 14.27
N HIS A 280 -6.54 4.96 14.46
CA HIS A 280 -7.29 4.45 13.32
C HIS A 280 -7.85 5.59 12.47
N SER A 281 -7.80 5.41 11.18
CA SER A 281 -8.27 6.37 10.17
C SER A 281 -9.14 5.67 9.12
N PRO A 282 -9.89 6.42 8.29
CA PRO A 282 -10.69 5.85 7.22
C PRO A 282 -9.85 5.02 6.26
N ALA A 283 -10.45 3.97 5.71
CA ALA A 283 -9.83 3.19 4.65
C ALA A 283 -9.55 4.04 3.41
N LEU A 284 -8.62 3.57 2.58
CA LEU A 284 -8.23 4.20 1.33
C LEU A 284 -9.45 4.54 0.47
N TYR A 285 -9.48 5.73 -0.10
CA TYR A 285 -10.56 6.32 -0.90
C TYR A 285 -11.88 6.59 -0.16
N GLN A 286 -11.98 6.34 1.15
CA GLN A 286 -13.18 6.64 1.91
C GLN A 286 -13.21 8.11 2.39
N PRO A 287 -14.40 8.67 2.71
CA PRO A 287 -14.51 10.03 3.24
C PRO A 287 -13.67 10.24 4.51
N GLY A 288 -12.81 11.25 4.50
CA GLY A 288 -11.84 11.54 5.57
C GLY A 288 -10.40 11.14 5.24
N ASP A 289 -10.18 10.28 4.24
CA ASP A 289 -8.87 9.84 3.78
C ASP A 289 -8.05 11.01 3.21
N ALA A 290 -8.58 11.72 2.21
CA ALA A 290 -7.91 12.89 1.62
C ALA A 290 -7.75 14.06 2.60
N GLU A 291 -8.69 14.23 3.53
CA GLU A 291 -8.62 15.25 4.57
C GLU A 291 -7.47 15.00 5.55
N LEU A 292 -7.22 13.74 5.92
CA LEU A 292 -6.10 13.39 6.80
C LEU A 292 -4.75 13.48 6.10
N ASP A 293 -4.65 13.13 4.81
CA ASP A 293 -3.45 13.38 4.02
C ASP A 293 -3.16 14.88 3.89
N THR A 294 -4.20 15.69 3.71
CA THR A 294 -4.09 17.16 3.71
C THR A 294 -3.63 17.68 5.08
N LEU A 295 -4.16 17.12 6.17
CA LEU A 295 -3.71 17.45 7.53
C LEU A 295 -2.23 17.11 7.72
N SER A 296 -1.76 15.98 7.20
CA SER A 296 -0.36 15.57 7.27
C SER A 296 0.59 16.64 6.71
N ASN A 297 0.22 17.22 5.56
CA ASN A 297 0.97 18.33 4.96
C ASN A 297 1.01 19.56 5.86
N ALA A 298 -0.13 20.01 6.40
CA ALA A 298 -0.19 21.16 7.29
C ALA A 298 0.61 20.93 8.60
N LEU A 299 0.67 19.70 9.08
CA LEU A 299 1.35 19.35 10.33
C LEU A 299 2.86 19.18 10.18
N SER A 300 3.35 18.62 9.08
CA SER A 300 4.76 18.19 8.99
C SER A 300 5.47 18.50 7.66
N ALA A 301 4.81 19.07 6.65
CA ALA A 301 5.47 19.38 5.39
C ALA A 301 6.28 20.67 5.46
N GLY A 302 7.62 20.52 5.60
CA GLY A 302 8.56 21.63 5.62
C GLY A 302 8.70 22.33 6.98
N LYS A 303 9.59 23.30 7.04
CA LYS A 303 9.99 23.94 8.31
C LYS A 303 8.92 24.83 8.93
N GLU A 304 8.02 25.37 8.12
CA GLU A 304 6.93 26.22 8.60
C GLU A 304 5.73 25.43 9.15
N SER A 305 5.75 24.11 9.05
CA SER A 305 4.67 23.26 9.53
C SER A 305 4.57 23.25 11.06
N ARG A 306 3.35 23.05 11.57
CA ARG A 306 3.05 23.23 13.01
C ARG A 306 3.90 22.36 13.93
N LEU A 307 4.05 21.06 13.61
CA LEU A 307 4.83 20.14 14.40
C LEU A 307 6.32 20.45 14.34
N TYR A 308 6.84 20.75 13.12
CA TYR A 308 8.26 21.08 12.98
C TYR A 308 8.63 22.34 13.77
N ARG A 309 7.87 23.41 13.63
CA ARG A 309 8.09 24.65 14.40
C ARG A 309 8.06 24.38 15.89
N LYS A 310 7.00 23.71 16.38
CA LYS A 310 6.83 23.47 17.83
C LYS A 310 7.91 22.57 18.41
N LEU A 311 8.21 21.43 17.76
CA LEU A 311 9.10 20.42 18.33
C LEU A 311 10.56 20.67 18.03
N VAL A 312 10.90 21.14 16.82
CA VAL A 312 12.28 21.25 16.35
C VAL A 312 12.85 22.64 16.58
N GLU A 313 12.11 23.71 16.19
CA GLU A 313 12.63 25.08 16.24
C GLU A 313 12.40 25.74 17.60
N GLU A 314 11.17 25.75 18.11
CA GLU A 314 10.81 26.50 19.31
C GLU A 314 11.26 25.77 20.58
N ASN A 315 10.88 24.52 20.76
CA ASN A 315 11.12 23.77 21.98
C ASN A 315 12.39 22.90 21.95
N GLN A 316 12.96 22.65 20.77
CA GLN A 316 14.16 21.81 20.57
C GLN A 316 14.03 20.42 21.24
N LEU A 317 12.82 19.86 21.20
CA LEU A 317 12.49 18.55 21.80
C LEU A 317 12.77 17.41 20.84
N ALA A 318 12.75 17.65 19.53
CA ALA A 318 12.94 16.63 18.50
C ALA A 318 13.97 17.06 17.45
N GLN A 319 14.63 16.07 16.84
CA GLN A 319 15.50 16.26 15.68
C GLN A 319 14.70 16.32 14.38
N ASP A 320 13.64 15.53 14.31
CA ASP A 320 12.72 15.44 13.19
C ASP A 320 11.30 15.11 13.69
N VAL A 321 10.32 15.40 12.84
CA VAL A 321 8.92 15.01 13.04
C VAL A 321 8.25 14.84 11.70
N SER A 322 7.41 13.82 11.58
CA SER A 322 6.60 13.54 10.41
C SER A 322 5.18 13.16 10.83
N ALA A 323 4.21 13.52 10.00
CA ALA A 323 2.83 13.06 10.11
C ALA A 323 2.38 12.52 8.76
N TYR A 324 1.73 11.38 8.75
CA TYR A 324 1.27 10.71 7.52
C TYR A 324 0.18 9.69 7.81
N GLN A 325 -0.56 9.34 6.77
CA GLN A 325 -1.53 8.25 6.83
C GLN A 325 -0.95 7.00 6.19
N VAL A 326 -1.19 5.86 6.81
CA VAL A 326 -0.89 4.53 6.28
C VAL A 326 -2.19 3.95 5.77
N SER A 327 -2.46 4.17 4.48
CA SER A 327 -3.76 3.88 3.87
C SER A 327 -3.80 2.47 3.29
N PHE A 328 -4.83 1.71 3.69
CA PHE A 328 -5.15 0.37 3.22
C PHE A 328 -6.64 0.24 2.92
N LEU A 329 -7.01 -0.84 2.21
CA LEU A 329 -8.39 -1.05 1.72
C LEU A 329 -9.42 -1.33 2.82
N LEU A 330 -9.05 -2.02 3.90
CA LEU A 330 -9.99 -2.43 4.95
C LEU A 330 -10.04 -1.43 6.10
N SER A 331 -8.91 -0.88 6.50
CA SER A 331 -8.75 0.04 7.62
C SER A 331 -7.37 0.66 7.55
N SER A 332 -7.26 1.94 7.82
CA SER A 332 -6.00 2.69 7.82
C SER A 332 -5.65 3.18 9.22
N PHE A 333 -4.46 3.75 9.36
CA PHE A 333 -4.12 4.49 10.58
C PHE A 333 -3.25 5.71 10.27
N TYR A 334 -3.53 6.78 11.01
CA TYR A 334 -2.80 8.04 10.97
C TYR A 334 -1.66 8.01 11.96
N VAL A 335 -0.47 8.44 11.56
CA VAL A 335 0.74 8.39 12.39
C VAL A 335 1.35 9.77 12.53
N VAL A 336 1.77 10.10 13.75
CA VAL A 336 2.77 11.14 14.01
C VAL A 336 3.99 10.47 14.62
N GLU A 337 5.15 10.63 14.00
CA GLU A 337 6.42 10.10 14.51
C GLU A 337 7.43 11.23 14.74
N ALA A 338 8.25 11.09 15.78
CA ALA A 338 9.31 12.05 16.06
C ALA A 338 10.51 11.37 16.73
N THR A 339 11.71 11.80 16.35
CA THR A 339 12.97 11.43 17.02
C THR A 339 13.31 12.48 18.06
N ALA A 340 13.36 12.09 19.33
CA ALA A 340 13.72 13.00 20.42
C ALA A 340 15.15 13.55 20.23
N ALA A 341 15.34 14.83 20.56
CA ALA A 341 16.66 15.42 20.62
C ALA A 341 17.47 14.83 21.80
N GLU A 342 18.78 14.92 21.75
CA GLU A 342 19.66 14.38 22.77
C GLU A 342 19.30 14.94 24.17
N GLY A 343 19.17 14.04 25.15
CA GLY A 343 18.78 14.39 26.50
C GLY A 343 17.31 14.76 26.73
N GLN A 344 16.49 14.74 25.69
CA GLN A 344 15.06 15.02 25.80
C GLN A 344 14.24 13.76 26.11
N SER A 345 13.24 13.94 26.97
CA SER A 345 12.33 12.84 27.31
C SER A 345 11.35 12.55 26.16
N PRO A 346 11.14 11.28 25.77
CA PRO A 346 10.11 10.93 24.80
C PRO A 346 8.70 11.34 25.25
N ASP A 347 8.42 11.37 26.55
CA ASP A 347 7.12 11.83 27.08
C ASP A 347 6.93 13.35 26.86
N SER A 348 7.99 14.15 26.89
CA SER A 348 7.93 15.58 26.56
C SER A 348 7.64 15.79 25.07
N VAL A 349 8.18 14.94 24.20
CA VAL A 349 7.87 14.96 22.75
C VAL A 349 6.39 14.64 22.52
N VAL A 350 5.86 13.59 23.17
CA VAL A 350 4.43 13.23 23.10
C VAL A 350 3.55 14.38 23.57
N ALA A 351 3.87 15.00 24.71
CA ALA A 351 3.12 16.13 25.26
C ALA A 351 3.08 17.33 24.28
N ALA A 352 4.19 17.64 23.62
CA ALA A 352 4.26 18.73 22.65
C ALA A 352 3.46 18.40 21.35
N ILE A 353 3.46 17.15 20.90
CA ILE A 353 2.59 16.69 19.81
C ILE A 353 1.13 16.86 20.22
N ASP A 354 0.77 16.47 21.44
CA ASP A 354 -0.59 16.59 21.96
C ASP A 354 -1.08 18.03 22.03
N GLU A 355 -0.23 18.99 22.40
CA GLU A 355 -0.56 20.42 22.35
C GLU A 355 -0.93 20.88 20.94
N VAL A 356 -0.12 20.49 19.93
CA VAL A 356 -0.40 20.84 18.53
C VAL A 356 -1.70 20.18 18.05
N MET A 357 -1.87 18.88 18.33
CA MET A 357 -3.07 18.13 17.94
C MET A 357 -4.32 18.67 18.63
N ALA A 358 -4.24 19.10 19.89
CA ALA A 358 -5.35 19.75 20.60
C ALA A 358 -5.75 21.05 19.91
N THR A 359 -4.78 21.89 19.53
CA THR A 359 -5.04 23.15 18.81
C THR A 359 -5.71 22.90 17.46
N VAL A 360 -5.28 21.86 16.72
CA VAL A 360 -5.91 21.47 15.45
C VAL A 360 -7.32 20.95 15.65
N LYS A 361 -7.57 20.17 16.69
CA LYS A 361 -8.92 19.67 17.02
C LYS A 361 -9.86 20.78 17.49
N GLU A 362 -9.34 21.84 18.07
CA GLU A 362 -10.12 22.99 18.51
C GLU A 362 -10.39 23.99 17.37
N ASN A 363 -9.37 24.32 16.60
CA ASN A 363 -9.39 25.46 15.68
C ASN A 363 -9.29 25.07 14.19
N GLY A 364 -8.99 23.80 13.86
CA GLY A 364 -8.72 23.37 12.48
C GLY A 364 -7.37 23.84 11.94
N ILE A 365 -7.26 23.84 10.62
CA ILE A 365 -6.14 24.45 9.86
C ILE A 365 -6.61 25.76 9.22
N THR A 366 -5.67 26.62 8.85
CA THR A 366 -5.98 27.89 8.15
C THR A 366 -6.20 27.66 6.66
N ASP A 367 -6.79 28.67 5.99
CA ASP A 367 -6.96 28.63 4.53
C ASP A 367 -5.61 28.64 3.80
N GLU A 368 -4.58 29.31 4.35
CA GLU A 368 -3.22 29.33 3.81
C GLU A 368 -2.56 27.95 3.92
N GLU A 369 -2.71 27.26 5.06
CA GLU A 369 -2.21 25.89 5.25
C GLU A 369 -2.91 24.91 4.30
N LEU A 370 -4.23 25.04 4.12
CA LEU A 370 -4.99 24.26 3.16
C LEU A 370 -4.50 24.48 1.72
N ALA A 371 -4.34 25.75 1.32
CA ALA A 371 -3.88 26.11 -0.01
C ALA A 371 -2.48 25.55 -0.30
N LEU A 372 -1.56 25.66 0.67
CA LEU A 372 -0.20 25.11 0.56
C LEU A 372 -0.24 23.57 0.47
N ALA A 373 -1.02 22.90 1.31
CA ALA A 373 -1.16 21.45 1.29
C ALA A 373 -1.68 20.94 -0.05
N LYS A 374 -2.73 21.56 -0.60
CA LYS A 374 -3.28 21.23 -1.93
C LYS A 374 -2.24 21.41 -3.03
N THR A 375 -1.55 22.55 -3.06
CA THR A 375 -0.51 22.84 -4.07
C THR A 375 0.64 21.83 -3.98
N THR A 376 1.07 21.47 -2.77
CA THR A 376 2.14 20.50 -2.55
C THR A 376 1.72 19.11 -3.01
N TRP A 377 0.52 18.69 -2.67
CA TRP A 377 -0.03 17.40 -3.09
C TRP A 377 -0.19 17.34 -4.61
N GLU A 378 -0.83 18.36 -5.21
CA GLU A 378 -1.04 18.47 -6.65
C GLU A 378 0.29 18.38 -7.42
N ALA A 379 1.30 19.15 -7.00
CA ALA A 379 2.61 19.12 -7.60
C ALA A 379 3.27 17.73 -7.49
N SER A 380 3.06 17.00 -6.39
CA SER A 380 3.56 15.63 -6.20
C SER A 380 2.81 14.64 -7.07
N PHE A 381 1.49 14.80 -7.19
CA PHE A 381 0.63 13.99 -8.03
C PHE A 381 1.06 14.10 -9.50
N PHE A 382 1.19 15.31 -10.05
CA PHE A 382 1.62 15.51 -11.43
C PHE A 382 3.06 15.02 -11.70
N ARG A 383 4.00 15.24 -10.76
CA ARG A 383 5.35 14.67 -10.88
C ARG A 383 5.30 13.14 -10.91
N GLY A 384 4.40 12.53 -10.16
CA GLY A 384 4.16 11.09 -10.19
C GLY A 384 3.77 10.59 -11.58
N MET A 385 2.97 11.35 -12.32
CA MET A 385 2.47 10.95 -13.63
C MET A 385 3.45 11.19 -14.80
N GLN A 386 4.67 11.67 -14.54
CA GLN A 386 5.66 11.95 -15.60
C GLN A 386 6.39 10.70 -16.12
N THR A 387 6.35 9.58 -15.40
CA THR A 387 7.07 8.37 -15.79
C THR A 387 6.12 7.26 -16.22
N ILE A 388 6.50 6.51 -17.27
CA ILE A 388 5.73 5.37 -17.78
C ILE A 388 5.45 4.33 -16.67
N SER A 389 6.45 4.09 -15.80
CA SER A 389 6.31 3.14 -14.68
C SER A 389 5.23 3.55 -13.69
N ARG A 390 5.18 4.84 -13.32
CA ARG A 390 4.15 5.34 -12.38
C ARG A 390 2.77 5.42 -13.01
N LYS A 391 2.68 5.77 -14.31
CA LYS A 391 1.40 5.73 -15.04
C LYS A 391 0.80 4.33 -15.01
N GLY A 392 1.55 3.31 -15.44
CA GLY A 392 1.08 1.93 -15.46
C GLY A 392 0.73 1.41 -14.07
N ASN A 393 1.54 1.74 -13.05
CA ASN A 393 1.25 1.37 -11.67
C ASN A 393 -0.04 2.02 -11.17
N GLN A 394 -0.28 3.29 -11.47
CA GLN A 394 -1.46 4.03 -11.04
C GLN A 394 -2.74 3.51 -11.69
N LEU A 395 -2.70 3.19 -13.00
CA LEU A 395 -3.83 2.60 -13.71
C LEU A 395 -4.23 1.25 -13.10
N ASN A 396 -3.25 0.35 -12.86
CA ASN A 396 -3.49 -0.91 -12.16
C ASN A 396 -4.05 -0.69 -10.74
N GLN A 397 -3.49 0.26 -9.99
CA GLN A 397 -3.96 0.57 -8.64
C GLN A 397 -5.42 1.01 -8.65
N TYR A 398 -5.80 1.89 -9.54
CA TYR A 398 -7.18 2.34 -9.65
C TYR A 398 -8.11 1.17 -10.00
N TYR A 399 -7.79 0.41 -11.04
CA TYR A 399 -8.60 -0.74 -11.41
C TYR A 399 -8.75 -1.77 -10.28
N ILE A 400 -7.63 -2.16 -9.67
CA ILE A 400 -7.63 -3.19 -8.62
C ILE A 400 -8.39 -2.74 -7.38
N HIS A 401 -8.25 -1.46 -6.98
CA HIS A 401 -8.83 -0.96 -5.72
C HIS A 401 -10.23 -0.38 -5.88
N THR A 402 -10.57 0.17 -7.04
CA THR A 402 -11.86 0.85 -7.25
C THR A 402 -12.75 0.16 -8.29
N GLY A 403 -12.19 -0.75 -9.10
CA GLY A 403 -12.87 -1.33 -10.27
C GLY A 403 -12.95 -0.39 -11.47
N GLU A 404 -12.28 0.77 -11.43
CA GLU A 404 -12.34 1.80 -12.46
C GLU A 404 -10.93 2.28 -12.81
N THR A 405 -10.48 2.01 -14.03
CA THR A 405 -9.12 2.37 -14.49
C THR A 405 -8.96 3.88 -14.62
N ASP A 406 -9.97 4.60 -15.13
CA ASP A 406 -9.97 6.07 -15.27
C ASP A 406 -10.45 6.78 -13.98
N TYR A 407 -9.88 6.44 -12.85
CA TYR A 407 -10.23 7.06 -11.57
C TYR A 407 -9.43 8.35 -11.28
N ILE A 408 -8.47 8.71 -12.14
CA ILE A 408 -7.49 9.78 -11.90
C ILE A 408 -8.14 11.15 -11.65
N ALA A 409 -9.16 11.51 -12.42
CA ALA A 409 -9.87 12.78 -12.23
C ALA A 409 -10.66 12.80 -10.90
N LYS A 410 -11.24 11.66 -10.52
CA LYS A 410 -11.95 11.51 -9.25
C LYS A 410 -10.99 11.58 -8.07
N ASP A 411 -9.82 10.95 -8.17
CA ASP A 411 -8.80 11.00 -7.12
C ASP A 411 -8.27 12.41 -6.94
N LEU A 412 -7.94 13.12 -8.02
CA LEU A 412 -7.57 14.54 -7.96
C LEU A 412 -8.67 15.38 -7.32
N ALA A 413 -9.93 15.16 -7.70
CA ALA A 413 -11.07 15.90 -7.15
C ALA A 413 -11.24 15.67 -5.64
N ARG A 414 -10.97 14.45 -5.12
CA ARG A 414 -11.01 14.17 -3.68
C ARG A 414 -10.14 15.15 -2.90
N PHE A 415 -8.92 15.42 -3.36
CA PHE A 415 -7.99 16.34 -2.69
C PHE A 415 -8.32 17.81 -2.97
N MET A 416 -8.69 18.15 -4.21
CA MET A 416 -9.01 19.54 -4.56
C MET A 416 -10.28 20.05 -3.88
N ASN A 417 -11.22 19.16 -3.57
CA ASN A 417 -12.47 19.50 -2.87
C ASN A 417 -12.35 19.46 -1.32
N VAL A 418 -11.20 19.08 -0.77
CA VAL A 418 -10.97 19.19 0.68
C VAL A 418 -11.18 20.61 1.17
N THR A 419 -11.85 20.77 2.31
CA THR A 419 -12.09 22.06 2.94
C THR A 419 -11.44 22.13 4.32
N THR A 420 -11.21 23.32 4.85
CA THR A 420 -10.72 23.51 6.23
C THR A 420 -11.67 22.86 7.24
N GLU A 421 -12.98 22.96 7.03
CA GLU A 421 -13.97 22.29 7.88
C GLU A 421 -13.88 20.76 7.75
N GLY A 422 -13.69 20.20 6.53
CA GLY A 422 -13.49 18.77 6.32
C GLY A 422 -12.28 18.24 7.08
N VAL A 423 -11.14 18.92 6.98
CA VAL A 423 -9.91 18.59 7.72
C VAL A 423 -10.16 18.68 9.23
N HIS A 424 -10.85 19.73 9.68
CA HIS A 424 -11.18 19.91 11.10
C HIS A 424 -12.04 18.75 11.64
N GLN A 425 -13.06 18.33 10.89
CA GLN A 425 -13.90 17.19 11.27
C GLN A 425 -13.13 15.86 11.25
N ALA A 426 -12.24 15.66 10.29
CA ALA A 426 -11.36 14.49 10.25
C ALA A 426 -10.41 14.46 11.45
N ALA A 427 -9.76 15.59 11.77
CA ALA A 427 -8.88 15.72 12.93
C ALA A 427 -9.59 15.43 14.26
N LYS A 428 -10.84 15.84 14.44
CA LYS A 428 -11.64 15.55 15.64
C LYS A 428 -11.89 14.05 15.84
N LYS A 429 -11.94 13.28 14.76
CA LYS A 429 -12.10 11.82 14.82
C LYS A 429 -10.85 11.09 15.32
N LEU A 430 -9.67 11.71 15.25
CA LEU A 430 -8.44 11.23 15.87
C LEU A 430 -8.55 11.38 17.40
N GLY A 431 -9.37 10.53 18.01
CA GLY A 431 -9.85 10.64 19.39
C GLY A 431 -8.80 10.31 20.46
N LYS A 432 -9.30 9.93 21.66
CA LYS A 432 -8.45 9.50 22.79
C LYS A 432 -7.90 8.08 22.61
N GLY A 433 -8.60 7.25 21.85
CA GLY A 433 -8.17 5.89 21.54
C GLY A 433 -7.04 5.93 20.52
N ARG A 434 -5.81 5.64 20.98
CA ARG A 434 -4.61 5.67 20.17
C ARG A 434 -3.53 4.74 20.71
N LEU A 435 -2.59 4.39 19.89
CA LEU A 435 -1.36 3.72 20.29
C LEU A 435 -0.25 4.76 20.42
N VAL A 436 0.48 4.73 21.52
CA VAL A 436 1.74 5.46 21.72
C VAL A 436 2.86 4.43 21.87
N LEU A 437 3.72 4.33 20.88
CA LEU A 437 4.86 3.43 20.85
C LEU A 437 6.15 4.25 21.10
N HIS A 438 6.85 3.91 22.15
CA HIS A 438 8.18 4.43 22.46
C HIS A 438 9.24 3.35 22.16
N ILE A 439 10.27 3.72 21.42
CA ILE A 439 11.46 2.89 21.24
C ILE A 439 12.67 3.74 21.64
N GLY A 440 13.53 3.20 22.47
CA GLY A 440 14.71 3.92 22.94
C GLY A 440 15.86 3.00 23.29
N PRO A 441 17.02 3.57 23.60
CA PRO A 441 18.20 2.81 24.00
C PRO A 441 17.92 1.99 25.26
N ASP A 442 18.63 0.88 25.41
CA ASP A 442 18.59 0.07 26.63
C ASP A 442 19.15 0.89 27.81
N SER A 443 18.36 1.04 28.87
CA SER A 443 18.70 1.89 30.03
C SER A 443 19.86 1.41 30.88
N THR A 444 20.58 0.36 30.43
CA THR A 444 21.65 -0.26 31.22
C THR A 444 23.02 0.42 31.12
N GLU A 445 23.22 1.42 30.25
CA GLU A 445 24.50 2.14 30.13
C GLU A 445 24.57 3.52 30.82
N GLY A 446 23.45 4.06 31.32
CA GLY A 446 23.37 5.41 31.89
C GLY A 446 23.65 5.53 33.39
N ASP A 447 23.65 4.44 34.18
CA ASP A 447 23.81 4.47 35.63
C ASP A 447 25.24 4.08 36.14
N LYS A 448 26.25 4.15 35.28
CA LYS A 448 27.65 3.98 35.66
C LYS A 448 28.44 5.24 35.36
N GLN A 449 28.11 6.34 36.08
CA GLN A 449 29.06 7.42 36.36
C GLN A 449 28.91 7.91 37.80
#